data_63d099305effaab0973c2cd6ba8af47c
#
_entry.id   63d099305effaab0973c2cd6ba8af47c
#
_cell.length_a   1.000
_cell.length_b   1.000
_cell.length_c   1.000
_cell.angle_alpha   90.00
_cell.angle_beta   90.00
_cell.angle_gamma   90.00
#
_symmetry.space_group_name_H-M   'P 1'
#
loop_
_entity.id
_entity.type
_entity.pdbx_description
1 polymer ?
#
loop_
_entity_poly.entity_id
_entity_poly.type
_entity_poly.pdbx_seq_one_letter_code
_entity_poly.pdbx_strand_id
1 'polypeptide(L)'
;MTKTKTKTKTFRSVWDAIADTPEQAANLQARAELMRQIAAIIKANDWKQADAANHCGVTQPRINDLLRGRVSRFSLDALVNIATA
;
A
#
# COMPACT_ATOMS: atom_id res chain seq x y z
N MET A 1 -26.07 11.48 -9.16
CA MET A 1 -25.47 10.50 -9.31
C MET A 1 -24.28 10.71 -9.94
N THR A 2 -24.25 11.37 -10.64
CA THR A 2 -23.34 11.31 -11.51
C THR A 2 -22.15 12.10 -11.26
N LYS A 3 -22.16 13.15 -10.46
CA LYS A 3 -21.00 13.91 -10.31
C LYS A 3 -19.92 13.20 -9.66
N THR A 4 -20.15 12.59 -8.57
CA THR A 4 -19.16 11.84 -7.89
C THR A 4 -18.67 10.72 -8.74
N LYS A 5 -19.58 10.12 -9.47
CA LYS A 5 -19.21 9.08 -10.34
C LYS A 5 -18.33 9.56 -11.43
N THR A 6 -18.56 10.75 -11.91
CA THR A 6 -17.77 11.28 -12.96
C THR A 6 -16.34 11.48 -12.56
N LYS A 7 -16.11 12.01 -11.39
CA LYS A 7 -14.78 12.17 -10.90
C LYS A 7 -14.12 10.85 -10.74
N THR A 8 -14.82 9.92 -10.13
CA THR A 8 -14.30 8.60 -9.93
C THR A 8 -14.01 7.94 -11.24
N LYS A 9 -14.85 8.19 -12.22
CA LYS A 9 -14.67 7.61 -13.51
C LYS A 9 -13.38 8.03 -14.19
N THR A 10 -13.07 9.30 -14.12
CA THR A 10 -11.84 9.79 -14.71
C THR A 10 -10.65 9.12 -14.08
N PHE A 11 -10.67 9.03 -12.77
CA PHE A 11 -9.60 8.40 -12.05
C PHE A 11 -9.51 6.93 -12.40
N ARG A 12 -10.62 6.26 -12.49
CA ARG A 12 -10.66 4.86 -12.84
C ARG A 12 -10.11 4.60 -14.22
N SER A 13 -10.35 5.50 -15.14
CA SER A 13 -9.85 5.30 -16.50
C SER A 13 -8.36 5.16 -16.55
N VAL A 14 -7.68 5.92 -15.74
CA VAL A 14 -6.23 5.84 -15.67
C VAL A 14 -5.80 4.49 -15.11
N TRP A 15 -6.45 4.07 -14.05
CA TRP A 15 -6.07 2.84 -13.39
C TRP A 15 -6.55 1.60 -14.09
N ASP A 16 -7.66 1.70 -14.82
CA ASP A 16 -8.16 0.58 -15.61
C ASP A 16 -7.19 0.18 -16.70
N ALA A 17 -6.38 1.11 -17.15
CA ALA A 17 -5.35 0.78 -18.12
C ALA A 17 -4.28 -0.12 -17.50
N ILE A 18 -4.20 -0.12 -16.18
CA ILE A 18 -3.18 -0.88 -15.47
C ILE A 18 -3.76 -2.13 -14.84
N ALA A 19 -4.99 -2.06 -14.36
CA ALA A 19 -5.63 -3.15 -13.65
C ALA A 19 -6.86 -3.64 -14.41
N ASP A 20 -7.28 -4.87 -14.14
CA ASP A 20 -8.40 -5.48 -14.84
C ASP A 20 -9.75 -4.89 -14.46
N THR A 21 -9.92 -4.46 -13.23
CA THR A 21 -11.19 -3.96 -12.75
C THR A 21 -11.01 -2.68 -11.95
N PRO A 22 -12.05 -1.85 -11.85
CA PRO A 22 -11.96 -0.66 -11.03
C PRO A 22 -11.65 -0.96 -9.56
N GLU A 23 -12.18 -2.08 -9.06
CA GLU A 23 -11.89 -2.47 -7.68
C GLU A 23 -10.42 -2.82 -7.51
N GLN A 24 -9.87 -3.52 -8.49
CA GLN A 24 -8.46 -3.87 -8.43
C GLN A 24 -7.60 -2.63 -8.54
N ALA A 25 -7.99 -1.70 -9.39
CA ALA A 25 -7.25 -0.46 -9.55
C ALA A 25 -7.24 0.34 -8.25
N ALA A 26 -8.41 0.48 -7.61
CA ALA A 26 -8.51 1.21 -6.37
C ALA A 26 -7.73 0.52 -5.25
N ASN A 27 -7.81 -0.80 -5.21
CA ASN A 27 -7.09 -1.58 -4.21
C ASN A 27 -5.58 -1.45 -4.39
N LEU A 28 -5.12 -1.51 -5.62
CA LEU A 28 -3.71 -1.38 -5.91
C LEU A 28 -3.19 -0.01 -5.49
N GLN A 29 -3.94 1.02 -5.78
CA GLN A 29 -3.55 2.37 -5.40
C GLN A 29 -3.50 2.53 -3.89
N ALA A 30 -4.50 2.01 -3.19
CA ALA A 30 -4.55 2.10 -1.74
C ALA A 30 -3.38 1.36 -1.12
N ARG A 31 -3.04 0.19 -1.65
CA ARG A 31 -1.92 -0.58 -1.15
C ARG A 31 -0.61 0.16 -1.36
N ALA A 32 -0.42 0.73 -2.55
CA ALA A 32 0.81 1.44 -2.85
C ALA A 32 0.97 2.66 -1.94
N GLU A 33 -0.12 3.36 -1.68
CA GLU A 33 -0.08 4.52 -0.81
C GLU A 33 0.25 4.15 0.62
N LEU A 34 -0.36 3.09 1.15
CA LEU A 34 -0.05 2.63 2.49
C LEU A 34 1.40 2.19 2.60
N MET A 35 1.91 1.51 1.59
CA MET A 35 3.31 1.09 1.60
C MET A 35 4.24 2.27 1.64
N ARG A 36 3.93 3.33 0.91
CA ARG A 36 4.75 4.53 0.95
C ARG A 36 4.72 5.18 2.31
N GLN A 37 3.55 5.23 2.93
CA GLN A 37 3.41 5.84 4.25
C GLN A 37 4.17 5.04 5.30
N ILE A 38 4.07 3.72 5.25
CA ILE A 38 4.77 2.86 6.19
C ILE A 38 6.28 3.00 6.00
N ALA A 39 6.74 3.01 4.76
CA ALA A 39 8.16 3.18 4.47
C ALA A 39 8.67 4.53 4.97
N ALA A 40 7.85 5.57 4.85
CA ALA A 40 8.22 6.89 5.35
C ALA A 40 8.38 6.89 6.86
N ILE A 41 7.51 6.19 7.57
CA ILE A 41 7.59 6.09 9.02
C ILE A 41 8.87 5.36 9.43
N ILE A 42 9.19 4.27 8.74
CA ILE A 42 10.41 3.52 9.01
C ILE A 42 11.63 4.41 8.84
N LYS A 43 11.65 5.18 7.76
CA LYS A 43 12.74 6.08 7.49
C LYS A 43 12.83 7.19 8.51
N ALA A 44 11.69 7.77 8.87
CA ALA A 44 11.64 8.87 9.81
C ALA A 44 12.16 8.46 11.19
N ASN A 45 11.96 7.20 11.55
CA ASN A 45 12.43 6.68 12.83
C ASN A 45 13.82 6.06 12.73
N ASP A 46 14.38 6.06 11.54
CA ASP A 46 15.70 5.49 11.31
C ASP A 46 15.81 4.04 11.80
N TRP A 47 14.75 3.28 11.61
CA TRP A 47 14.73 1.88 12.02
C TRP A 47 15.46 1.02 11.00
N LYS A 48 16.23 0.07 11.51
CA LYS A 48 16.78 -0.97 10.66
C LYS A 48 15.67 -1.95 10.36
N GLN A 49 15.88 -2.81 9.37
CA GLN A 49 14.85 -3.76 8.98
C GLN A 49 14.39 -4.65 10.13
N ALA A 50 15.32 -5.06 10.97
CA ALA A 50 14.97 -5.90 12.12
C ALA A 50 14.09 -5.13 13.11
N ASP A 51 14.40 -3.86 13.35
CA ASP A 51 13.61 -3.04 14.25
C ASP A 51 12.23 -2.78 13.67
N ALA A 52 12.18 -2.47 12.39
CA ALA A 52 10.91 -2.24 11.71
C ALA A 52 10.04 -3.50 11.75
N ALA A 53 10.65 -4.67 11.58
CA ALA A 53 9.91 -5.92 11.64
C ALA A 53 9.28 -6.12 13.02
N ASN A 54 10.03 -5.80 14.07
CA ASN A 54 9.50 -5.90 15.42
C ASN A 54 8.35 -4.93 15.67
N HIS A 55 8.51 -3.69 15.25
CA HIS A 55 7.48 -2.68 15.45
C HIS A 55 6.22 -2.99 14.66
N CYS A 56 6.38 -3.54 13.47
CA CYS A 56 5.25 -3.82 12.61
C CYS A 56 4.64 -5.20 12.84
N GLY A 57 5.29 -6.04 13.62
CA GLY A 57 4.79 -7.37 13.89
C GLY A 57 4.89 -8.31 12.70
N VAL A 58 5.90 -8.14 11.87
CA VAL A 58 6.09 -8.97 10.69
C VAL A 58 7.54 -9.44 10.63
N THR A 59 7.85 -10.29 9.68
CA THR A 59 9.21 -10.78 9.52
C THR A 59 10.06 -9.79 8.77
N GLN A 60 11.37 -9.92 8.92
CA GLN A 60 12.30 -9.06 8.23
C GLN A 60 12.19 -9.15 6.70
N PRO A 61 12.02 -10.35 6.09
CA PRO A 61 11.80 -10.41 4.65
C PRO A 61 10.57 -9.65 4.19
N ARG A 62 9.53 -9.59 5.03
CA ARG A 62 8.33 -8.82 4.69
C ARG A 62 8.65 -7.32 4.66
N ILE A 63 9.45 -6.85 5.60
CA ILE A 63 9.87 -5.45 5.61
C ILE A 63 10.69 -5.16 4.35
N ASN A 64 11.55 -6.07 3.96
CA ASN A 64 12.34 -5.90 2.75
C ASN A 64 11.41 -5.77 1.52
N ASP A 65 10.40 -6.63 1.41
CA ASP A 65 9.44 -6.55 0.33
C ASP A 65 8.68 -5.23 0.33
N LEU A 66 8.32 -4.76 1.51
CA LEU A 66 7.60 -3.50 1.67
C LEU A 66 8.46 -2.34 1.19
N LEU A 67 9.71 -2.29 1.62
CA LEU A 67 10.61 -1.21 1.26
C LEU A 67 10.95 -1.22 -0.22
N ARG A 68 10.87 -2.36 -0.86
CA ARG A 68 11.10 -2.47 -2.28
C ARG A 68 9.85 -2.18 -3.12
N GLY A 69 8.75 -1.91 -2.46
CA GLY A 69 7.51 -1.57 -3.15
C GLY A 69 6.83 -2.75 -3.83
N ARG A 70 7.03 -3.96 -3.31
CA ARG A 70 6.43 -5.16 -3.91
C ARG A 70 4.99 -5.29 -3.49
N VAL A 71 4.16 -4.44 -4.06
CA VAL A 71 2.76 -4.32 -3.66
C VAL A 71 1.98 -5.62 -3.84
N SER A 72 2.37 -6.45 -4.80
CA SER A 72 1.68 -7.71 -5.04
C SER A 72 1.84 -8.71 -3.90
N ARG A 73 2.79 -8.49 -3.02
CA ARG A 73 3.03 -9.39 -1.91
C ARG A 73 2.25 -9.04 -0.66
N PHE A 74 1.47 -7.98 -0.71
CA PHE A 74 0.72 -7.50 0.45
C PHE A 74 -0.74 -7.34 0.09
N SER A 75 -1.62 -7.81 0.98
CA SER A 75 -3.03 -7.49 0.86
C SER A 75 -3.27 -6.16 1.55
N LEU A 76 -4.39 -5.53 1.23
CA LEU A 76 -4.74 -4.27 1.87
C LEU A 76 -4.89 -4.46 3.37
N ASP A 77 -5.52 -5.56 3.79
CA ASP A 77 -5.70 -5.86 5.21
C ASP A 77 -4.36 -6.00 5.93
N ALA A 78 -3.40 -6.66 5.29
CA ALA A 78 -2.08 -6.83 5.89
C ALA A 78 -1.41 -5.46 6.09
N LEU A 79 -1.54 -4.58 5.11
CA LEU A 79 -0.94 -3.25 5.19
C LEU A 79 -1.61 -2.39 6.25
N VAL A 80 -2.92 -2.49 6.37
CA VAL A 80 -3.64 -1.75 7.42
C VAL A 80 -3.17 -2.23 8.79
N ASN A 81 -3.02 -3.53 8.96
CA ASN A 81 -2.54 -4.08 10.22
C ASN A 81 -1.14 -3.59 10.56
N ILE A 82 -0.27 -3.51 9.58
CA ILE A 82 1.08 -2.99 9.80
C ILE A 82 1.02 -1.52 10.16
N ALA A 83 0.19 -0.76 9.47
CA ALA A 83 0.11 0.68 9.70
C ALA A 83 -0.45 1.04 11.08
N THR A 84 -1.26 0.15 11.65
CA THR A 84 -1.87 0.39 12.95
C THR A 84 -1.12 -0.27 14.11
N ALA A 85 -0.06 -0.95 13.81
CA ALA A 85 0.71 -1.64 14.84
C ALA A 85 1.51 -0.68 15.72
#